data_c8f26527e1f6f0424241efad325cf4ab
#
_entry.id   c8f26527e1f6f0424241efad325cf4ab
#
_cell.length_a   1.000
_cell.length_b   1.000
_cell.length_c   1.000
_cell.angle_alpha   90.00
_cell.angle_beta   90.00
_cell.angle_gamma   90.00
#
_symmetry.space_group_name_H-M   'P 1'
#
loop_
_entity.id
_entity.type
_entity.pdbx_description
1 polymer ?
#
loop_
_entity_poly.entity_id
_entity_poly.type
_entity_poly.pdbx_seq_one_letter_code
_entity_poly.pdbx_strand_id
1 'polypeptide(L)'
;EVLEFPTRKLFKTIPAKVLVKVEEPEAEKPAEVSTKPAEVVEISDETAPEIQKEVVEDMVEEAELAPVPGEEVEVPLDIDADPRLQAAVDYLTPIFNLMGVENFTFTAVKKGAATVLKVSGEHMGALIGRRGETMESLSYLASLVVNRMEGPYIKLGLDVGGYRNKREDDLSALARRIADRVIRTGCYYEMEPMNPYERHIIHTAIAEIDGVRSESKGDGPARHVVLYSTDPDA
;
A
#
# COMPACT_ATOMS: atom_id res chain seq x y z
N GLU A 1 -5.43 -33.27 -18.19
CA GLU A 1 -5.79 -34.47 -17.41
C GLU A 1 -5.15 -34.38 -16.03
N VAL A 2 -5.92 -34.59 -14.97
CA VAL A 2 -5.41 -34.54 -13.57
C VAL A 2 -4.83 -35.90 -13.27
N LEU A 3 -3.51 -35.95 -13.05
CA LEU A 3 -2.79 -37.19 -12.80
C LEU A 3 -2.84 -37.63 -11.33
N GLU A 4 -2.85 -36.67 -10.39
CA GLU A 4 -2.94 -36.95 -8.96
C GLU A 4 -3.66 -35.83 -8.23
N PHE A 5 -4.56 -36.16 -7.31
CA PHE A 5 -5.24 -35.20 -6.44
C PHE A 5 -4.36 -34.85 -5.21
N PRO A 6 -4.46 -33.62 -4.69
CA PRO A 6 -3.69 -33.23 -3.50
C PRO A 6 -4.15 -34.03 -2.29
N THR A 7 -3.22 -34.71 -1.63
CA THR A 7 -3.50 -35.46 -0.40
C THR A 7 -2.79 -34.84 0.81
N ARG A 8 -3.51 -34.71 1.93
CA ARG A 8 -3.02 -34.19 3.19
C ARG A 8 -2.71 -35.32 4.15
N LYS A 9 -1.44 -35.58 4.41
CA LYS A 9 -1.00 -36.47 5.53
C LYS A 9 -0.54 -35.59 6.70
N LEU A 10 -0.63 -36.10 7.93
CA LEU A 10 -0.57 -35.38 9.21
C LEU A 10 0.58 -34.34 9.35
N PHE A 11 1.62 -34.39 8.52
CA PHE A 11 2.77 -33.48 8.55
C PHE A 11 3.34 -33.11 7.17
N LYS A 12 2.64 -33.43 6.07
CA LYS A 12 3.14 -33.10 4.72
C LYS A 12 2.00 -32.91 3.72
N THR A 13 1.97 -31.76 3.04
CA THR A 13 1.07 -31.49 1.93
C THR A 13 1.78 -31.83 0.62
N ILE A 14 1.21 -32.73 -0.18
CA ILE A 14 1.74 -33.09 -1.49
C ILE A 14 0.91 -32.31 -2.54
N PRO A 15 1.54 -31.47 -3.38
CA PRO A 15 0.84 -30.70 -4.40
C PRO A 15 0.31 -31.61 -5.52
N ALA A 16 -0.80 -31.18 -6.16
CA ALA A 16 -1.36 -31.85 -7.34
C ALA A 16 -0.43 -31.72 -8.55
N LYS A 17 -0.30 -32.80 -9.32
CA LYS A 17 0.37 -32.76 -10.63
C LYS A 17 -0.67 -32.74 -11.74
N VAL A 18 -0.61 -31.70 -12.57
CA VAL A 18 -1.51 -31.51 -13.72
C VAL A 18 -0.66 -31.49 -15.00
N LEU A 19 -1.06 -32.30 -15.98
CA LEU A 19 -0.44 -32.35 -17.30
C LEU A 19 -1.34 -31.59 -18.27
N VAL A 20 -0.91 -30.44 -18.76
CA VAL A 20 -1.59 -29.66 -19.76
C VAL A 20 -0.99 -29.98 -21.14
N LYS A 21 -1.79 -30.60 -22.01
CA LYS A 21 -1.45 -30.74 -23.43
C LYS A 21 -1.92 -29.49 -24.16
N VAL A 22 -0.99 -28.76 -24.73
CA VAL A 22 -1.29 -27.67 -25.66
C VAL A 22 -1.15 -28.25 -27.06
N GLU A 23 -2.24 -28.25 -27.84
CA GLU A 23 -2.20 -28.52 -29.27
C GLU A 23 -1.78 -27.22 -29.96
N GLU A 24 -0.61 -27.25 -30.62
CA GLU A 24 -0.19 -26.16 -31.51
C GLU A 24 -0.94 -26.29 -32.85
N PRO A 25 -1.48 -25.20 -33.42
CA PRO A 25 -2.02 -25.24 -34.78
C PRO A 25 -0.85 -25.31 -35.79
N GLU A 26 -0.91 -26.26 -36.69
CA GLU A 26 -0.04 -26.41 -37.87
C GLU A 26 -0.03 -25.09 -38.69
N ALA A 27 1.13 -24.45 -38.80
CA ALA A 27 1.36 -23.39 -39.77
C ALA A 27 2.31 -23.87 -40.87
N GLU A 28 1.85 -23.68 -42.08
CA GLU A 28 2.50 -24.02 -43.35
C GLU A 28 3.91 -23.46 -43.48
N LYS A 29 4.78 -24.30 -44.10
CA LYS A 29 6.11 -23.87 -44.55
C LYS A 29 6.03 -22.99 -45.79
N PRO A 30 6.91 -21.98 -45.89
CA PRO A 30 7.67 -21.83 -47.15
C PRO A 30 9.17 -21.57 -46.97
N ALA A 31 9.91 -22.25 -47.84
CA ALA A 31 11.14 -21.90 -48.57
C ALA A 31 12.40 -21.45 -47.82
N GLU A 32 13.41 -22.26 -48.02
CA GLU A 32 14.84 -22.06 -47.78
C GLU A 32 15.40 -20.74 -48.35
N VAL A 33 16.16 -20.00 -47.53
CA VAL A 33 17.27 -19.17 -48.03
C VAL A 33 18.46 -19.33 -47.06
N SER A 34 19.52 -19.88 -47.65
CA SER A 34 20.88 -20.03 -47.09
C SER A 34 21.50 -18.69 -46.72
N THR A 35 22.09 -18.58 -45.54
CA THR A 35 23.38 -17.89 -45.35
C THR A 35 23.99 -18.17 -43.96
N LYS A 36 25.30 -18.19 -43.96
CA LYS A 36 26.35 -18.62 -43.03
C LYS A 36 26.28 -18.11 -41.59
N PRO A 37 27.04 -18.78 -40.66
CA PRO A 37 27.01 -18.54 -39.23
C PRO A 37 27.77 -17.28 -38.82
N ALA A 38 27.18 -16.47 -37.99
CA ALA A 38 27.83 -15.39 -37.26
C ALA A 38 27.89 -15.73 -35.78
N GLU A 39 29.04 -15.60 -35.24
CA GLU A 39 29.57 -15.58 -33.89
C GLU A 39 28.58 -15.49 -32.73
N VAL A 40 28.71 -16.44 -31.85
CA VAL A 40 28.12 -16.40 -30.48
C VAL A 40 28.91 -15.36 -29.69
N VAL A 41 28.28 -14.22 -29.44
CA VAL A 41 28.75 -13.29 -28.41
C VAL A 41 28.09 -13.72 -27.09
N GLU A 42 28.88 -14.29 -26.20
CA GLU A 42 28.53 -14.48 -24.80
C GLU A 42 28.26 -13.08 -24.18
N ILE A 43 26.99 -12.78 -23.93
CA ILE A 43 26.63 -11.64 -23.09
C ILE A 43 26.68 -12.16 -21.65
N SER A 44 27.72 -11.76 -20.95
CA SER A 44 27.88 -11.98 -19.52
C SER A 44 26.72 -11.29 -18.77
N ASP A 45 26.06 -12.10 -17.96
CA ASP A 45 24.93 -11.81 -17.10
C ASP A 45 25.40 -11.05 -15.84
N GLU A 46 25.68 -9.75 -15.97
CA GLU A 46 26.10 -8.93 -14.83
C GLU A 46 25.82 -7.44 -15.01
N THR A 47 24.57 -6.98 -15.25
CA THR A 47 24.24 -5.55 -15.06
C THR A 47 22.73 -5.22 -15.19
N ALA A 48 21.82 -6.02 -14.68
CA ALA A 48 20.39 -5.68 -14.81
C ALA A 48 19.51 -5.71 -13.54
N PRO A 49 20.02 -5.83 -12.30
CA PRO A 49 19.14 -5.64 -11.13
C PRO A 49 19.31 -4.33 -10.36
N GLU A 50 20.36 -3.56 -10.55
CA GLU A 50 20.60 -2.38 -9.70
C GLU A 50 19.82 -1.13 -10.09
N ILE A 51 19.58 -0.89 -11.38
CA ILE A 51 18.88 0.34 -11.83
C ILE A 51 17.39 0.33 -11.48
N GLN A 52 16.76 -0.84 -11.35
CA GLN A 52 15.35 -0.93 -10.98
C GLN A 52 15.10 -0.86 -9.46
N LYS A 53 16.12 -1.17 -8.64
CA LYS A 53 16.00 -1.03 -7.20
C LYS A 53 16.14 0.41 -6.74
N GLU A 54 17.08 1.15 -7.29
CA GLU A 54 17.34 2.55 -6.93
C GLU A 54 16.16 3.47 -7.29
N VAL A 55 15.51 3.26 -8.44
CA VAL A 55 14.33 4.03 -8.87
C VAL A 55 13.08 3.70 -8.02
N VAL A 56 12.98 2.48 -7.49
CA VAL A 56 11.86 2.08 -6.63
C VAL A 56 12.09 2.51 -5.17
N GLU A 57 13.32 2.52 -4.69
CA GLU A 57 13.67 3.02 -3.34
C GLU A 57 13.51 4.54 -3.25
N ASP A 58 13.95 5.33 -4.25
CA ASP A 58 13.72 6.77 -4.31
C ASP A 58 12.23 7.14 -4.44
N MET A 59 11.43 6.35 -5.16
CA MET A 59 9.98 6.58 -5.26
C MET A 59 9.23 6.18 -3.97
N VAL A 60 9.78 5.30 -3.15
CA VAL A 60 9.19 4.91 -1.86
C VAL A 60 9.60 5.88 -0.75
N GLU A 61 10.81 6.45 -0.82
CA GLU A 61 11.30 7.41 0.16
C GLU A 61 10.62 8.80 0.01
N GLU A 62 10.26 9.20 -1.22
CA GLU A 62 9.44 10.40 -1.47
C GLU A 62 7.96 10.26 -1.08
N ALA A 63 7.45 9.05 -0.89
CA ALA A 63 6.10 8.80 -0.38
C ALA A 63 5.98 8.95 1.15
N GLU A 64 7.10 8.98 1.87
CA GLU A 64 7.19 9.13 3.33
C GLU A 64 7.37 10.59 3.77
N LEU A 65 6.57 11.53 3.28
CA LEU A 65 6.47 12.83 3.94
C LEU A 65 5.51 12.69 5.12
N ALA A 66 6.11 12.47 6.30
CA ALA A 66 5.44 12.67 7.57
C ALA A 66 4.72 14.04 7.57
N PRO A 67 3.46 14.13 8.02
CA PRO A 67 2.83 15.41 8.21
C PRO A 67 3.59 16.19 9.26
N VAL A 68 4.11 17.34 8.89
CA VAL A 68 4.63 18.32 9.84
C VAL A 68 3.43 18.78 10.67
N PRO A 69 3.44 18.73 12.01
CA PRO A 69 2.35 19.23 12.81
C PRO A 69 2.31 20.76 12.71
N GLY A 70 1.45 21.25 11.89
CA GLY A 70 1.06 22.62 11.67
C GLY A 70 -0.30 22.58 11.03
N GLU A 71 -1.24 23.43 11.45
CA GLU A 71 -2.55 23.58 10.82
C GLU A 71 -2.35 23.96 9.35
N GLU A 72 -2.19 22.96 8.48
CA GLU A 72 -2.13 23.18 7.03
C GLU A 72 -3.51 23.63 6.58
N VAL A 73 -3.60 24.87 6.17
CA VAL A 73 -4.81 25.45 5.64
C VAL A 73 -5.24 24.66 4.39
N GLU A 74 -6.36 23.96 4.50
CA GLU A 74 -6.97 23.29 3.36
C GLU A 74 -7.62 24.31 2.44
N VAL A 75 -7.13 24.42 1.22
CA VAL A 75 -7.70 25.30 0.19
C VAL A 75 -8.55 24.44 -0.73
N PRO A 76 -9.86 24.70 -0.85
CA PRO A 76 -10.71 23.98 -1.77
C PRO A 76 -10.25 24.19 -3.22
N LEU A 77 -10.25 23.11 -4.00
CA LEU A 77 -9.93 23.11 -5.41
C LEU A 77 -11.19 22.73 -6.19
N ASP A 78 -11.38 23.38 -7.32
CA ASP A 78 -12.42 23.02 -8.27
C ASP A 78 -11.90 21.85 -9.14
N ILE A 79 -12.58 20.71 -9.05
CA ILE A 79 -12.23 19.49 -9.79
C ILE A 79 -12.41 19.73 -11.30
N ASP A 80 -13.46 20.45 -11.68
CA ASP A 80 -13.79 20.71 -13.09
C ASP A 80 -12.79 21.68 -13.76
N ALA A 81 -12.05 22.44 -12.97
CA ALA A 81 -11.03 23.35 -13.46
C ALA A 81 -9.69 22.66 -13.82
N ASP A 82 -9.41 21.48 -13.26
CA ASP A 82 -8.19 20.72 -13.58
C ASP A 82 -8.55 19.39 -14.28
N PRO A 83 -8.29 19.23 -15.58
CA PRO A 83 -8.62 18.03 -16.35
C PRO A 83 -7.95 16.77 -15.80
N ARG A 84 -6.86 16.89 -15.05
CA ARG A 84 -6.19 15.77 -14.43
C ARG A 84 -6.95 15.25 -13.20
N LEU A 85 -7.52 16.16 -12.39
CA LEU A 85 -8.37 15.79 -11.27
C LEU A 85 -9.67 15.16 -11.78
N GLN A 86 -10.25 15.72 -12.84
CA GLN A 86 -11.42 15.13 -13.50
C GLN A 86 -11.11 13.70 -14.00
N ALA A 87 -9.95 13.48 -14.64
CA ALA A 87 -9.55 12.15 -15.09
C ALA A 87 -9.41 11.13 -13.93
N ALA A 88 -8.95 11.59 -12.76
CA ALA A 88 -8.90 10.73 -11.57
C ALA A 88 -10.32 10.36 -11.08
N VAL A 89 -11.24 11.31 -11.06
CA VAL A 89 -12.65 11.10 -10.70
C VAL A 89 -13.32 10.13 -11.68
N ASP A 90 -13.13 10.36 -12.99
CA ASP A 90 -13.68 9.50 -14.05
C ASP A 90 -13.13 8.07 -13.98
N TYR A 91 -11.88 7.91 -13.55
CA TYR A 91 -11.27 6.60 -13.34
C TYR A 91 -11.80 5.90 -12.08
N LEU A 92 -11.94 6.62 -10.97
CA LEU A 92 -12.36 6.04 -9.69
C LEU A 92 -13.86 5.73 -9.65
N THR A 93 -14.69 6.53 -10.30
CA THR A 93 -16.16 6.40 -10.28
C THR A 93 -16.65 4.99 -10.68
N PRO A 94 -16.26 4.40 -11.82
CA PRO A 94 -16.67 3.06 -12.19
C PRO A 94 -16.14 1.98 -11.23
N ILE A 95 -14.96 2.18 -10.64
CA ILE A 95 -14.40 1.24 -9.66
C ILE A 95 -15.26 1.24 -8.40
N PHE A 96 -15.65 2.41 -7.88
CA PHE A 96 -16.49 2.53 -6.69
C PHE A 96 -17.85 1.88 -6.90
N ASN A 97 -18.46 2.10 -8.07
CA ASN A 97 -19.73 1.46 -8.44
C ASN A 97 -19.60 -0.08 -8.48
N LEU A 98 -18.52 -0.61 -9.07
CA LEU A 98 -18.24 -2.04 -9.08
C LEU A 98 -17.97 -2.63 -7.69
N MET A 99 -17.45 -1.83 -6.76
CA MET A 99 -17.27 -2.19 -5.36
C MET A 99 -18.57 -2.10 -4.54
N GLY A 100 -19.69 -1.74 -5.17
CA GLY A 100 -21.01 -1.66 -4.53
C GLY A 100 -21.21 -0.40 -3.69
N VAL A 101 -20.44 0.66 -3.94
CA VAL A 101 -20.62 1.95 -3.29
C VAL A 101 -21.39 2.86 -4.23
N GLU A 102 -22.55 3.28 -3.78
CA GLU A 102 -23.43 4.21 -4.47
C GLU A 102 -23.54 5.52 -3.67
N ASN A 103 -23.98 6.61 -4.30
CA ASN A 103 -24.22 7.89 -3.63
C ASN A 103 -22.97 8.46 -2.93
N PHE A 104 -21.90 8.65 -3.68
CA PHE A 104 -20.68 9.31 -3.21
C PHE A 104 -20.45 10.63 -3.94
N THR A 105 -19.73 11.53 -3.29
CA THR A 105 -19.32 12.83 -3.85
C THR A 105 -17.82 13.00 -3.68
N PHE A 106 -17.19 13.62 -4.69
CA PHE A 106 -15.80 14.01 -4.63
C PHE A 106 -15.66 15.50 -4.32
N THR A 107 -14.71 15.84 -3.48
CA THR A 107 -14.21 17.20 -3.29
C THR A 107 -12.69 17.16 -3.33
N ALA A 108 -12.07 18.21 -3.83
CA ALA A 108 -10.63 18.32 -3.87
C ALA A 108 -10.16 19.45 -2.96
N VAL A 109 -9.09 19.21 -2.22
CA VAL A 109 -8.44 20.22 -1.38
C VAL A 109 -6.94 20.19 -1.61
N LYS A 110 -6.32 21.36 -1.58
CA LYS A 110 -4.87 21.48 -1.56
C LYS A 110 -4.42 21.59 -0.10
N LYS A 111 -3.50 20.70 0.28
CA LYS A 111 -2.89 20.64 1.61
C LYS A 111 -1.38 20.74 1.45
N GLY A 112 -0.81 21.94 1.65
CA GLY A 112 0.58 22.22 1.36
C GLY A 112 0.95 21.94 -0.11
N ALA A 113 1.89 21.02 -0.35
CA ALA A 113 2.30 20.60 -1.69
C ALA A 113 1.44 19.47 -2.25
N ALA A 114 0.58 18.84 -1.45
CA ALA A 114 -0.25 17.71 -1.86
C ALA A 114 -1.67 18.16 -2.22
N THR A 115 -2.28 17.46 -3.16
CA THR A 115 -3.71 17.55 -3.47
C THR A 115 -4.41 16.32 -2.92
N VAL A 116 -5.49 16.49 -2.16
CA VAL A 116 -6.26 15.41 -1.57
C VAL A 116 -7.66 15.39 -2.18
N LEU A 117 -8.02 14.28 -2.82
CA LEU A 117 -9.40 13.98 -3.20
C LEU A 117 -10.11 13.39 -1.99
N LYS A 118 -11.09 14.12 -1.46
CA LYS A 118 -11.96 13.64 -0.38
C LYS A 118 -13.20 13.00 -0.97
N VAL A 119 -13.55 11.83 -0.49
CA VAL A 119 -14.77 11.11 -0.87
C VAL A 119 -15.71 11.07 0.31
N SER A 120 -16.94 11.51 0.09
CA SER A 120 -18.00 11.49 1.10
C SER A 120 -19.20 10.73 0.57
N GLY A 121 -19.85 9.94 1.43
CA GLY A 121 -21.00 9.13 1.06
C GLY A 121 -21.37 8.13 2.14
N GLU A 122 -22.23 7.19 1.81
CA GLU A 122 -22.68 6.13 2.71
C GLU A 122 -21.95 4.81 2.42
N HIS A 123 -21.84 3.94 3.42
CA HIS A 123 -21.26 2.59 3.29
C HIS A 123 -19.85 2.53 2.69
N MET A 124 -19.00 3.51 2.99
CA MET A 124 -17.65 3.66 2.45
C MET A 124 -16.63 2.60 2.91
N GLY A 125 -17.04 1.65 3.75
CA GLY A 125 -16.13 0.65 4.32
C GLY A 125 -15.38 -0.18 3.30
N ALA A 126 -15.99 -0.48 2.14
CA ALA A 126 -15.35 -1.22 1.06
C ALA A 126 -14.19 -0.43 0.42
N LEU A 127 -14.34 0.90 0.29
CA LEU A 127 -13.31 1.77 -0.27
C LEU A 127 -12.13 1.99 0.69
N ILE A 128 -12.38 1.92 1.99
CA ILE A 128 -11.35 2.01 3.02
C ILE A 128 -10.58 0.69 3.09
N GLY A 129 -11.31 -0.42 3.16
CA GLY A 129 -10.76 -1.75 3.32
C GLY A 129 -10.22 -2.01 4.73
N ARG A 130 -9.45 -3.08 4.87
CA ARG A 130 -8.82 -3.41 6.15
C ARG A 130 -7.67 -2.46 6.43
N ARG A 131 -7.79 -1.65 7.48
CA ARG A 131 -6.77 -0.67 7.92
C ARG A 131 -6.41 0.41 6.87
N GLY A 132 -7.30 0.66 5.92
CA GLY A 132 -7.04 1.66 4.86
C GLY A 132 -6.26 1.13 3.66
N GLU A 133 -5.93 -0.18 3.60
CA GLU A 133 -5.15 -0.79 2.50
C GLU A 133 -5.79 -0.58 1.12
N THR A 134 -7.12 -0.70 1.04
CA THR A 134 -7.85 -0.47 -0.22
C THR A 134 -7.80 0.99 -0.62
N MET A 135 -8.03 1.90 0.33
CA MET A 135 -7.95 3.35 0.09
C MET A 135 -6.56 3.78 -0.38
N GLU A 136 -5.51 3.22 0.21
CA GLU A 136 -4.12 3.51 -0.17
C GLU A 136 -3.82 3.01 -1.59
N SER A 137 -4.27 1.81 -1.94
CA SER A 137 -4.15 1.26 -3.30
C SER A 137 -4.91 2.09 -4.33
N LEU A 138 -6.13 2.52 -4.02
CA LEU A 138 -6.93 3.41 -4.87
C LEU A 138 -6.28 4.79 -5.02
N SER A 139 -5.70 5.33 -3.95
CA SER A 139 -4.94 6.58 -3.95
C SER A 139 -3.73 6.50 -4.90
N TYR A 140 -2.99 5.39 -4.82
CA TYR A 140 -1.86 5.15 -5.72
C TYR A 140 -2.28 5.07 -7.19
N LEU A 141 -3.33 4.32 -7.51
CA LEU A 141 -3.85 4.21 -8.87
C LEU A 141 -4.33 5.56 -9.41
N ALA A 142 -5.04 6.34 -8.60
CA ALA A 142 -5.47 7.69 -8.97
C ALA A 142 -4.28 8.61 -9.24
N SER A 143 -3.22 8.53 -8.42
CA SER A 143 -1.99 9.29 -8.62
C SER A 143 -1.31 8.93 -9.95
N LEU A 144 -1.30 7.66 -10.36
CA LEU A 144 -0.76 7.25 -11.66
C LEU A 144 -1.56 7.84 -12.83
N VAL A 145 -2.90 7.87 -12.73
CA VAL A 145 -3.77 8.44 -13.77
C VAL A 145 -3.49 9.92 -13.95
N VAL A 146 -3.44 10.69 -12.86
CA VAL A 146 -3.16 12.13 -12.88
C VAL A 146 -1.79 12.45 -13.47
N ASN A 147 -0.78 11.69 -13.09
CA ASN A 147 0.62 11.94 -13.50
C ASN A 147 0.97 11.32 -14.86
N ARG A 148 0.06 10.57 -15.50
CA ARG A 148 0.20 10.13 -16.88
C ARG A 148 -0.08 11.24 -17.89
N MET A 149 -0.83 12.25 -17.50
CA MET A 149 -1.14 13.41 -18.33
C MET A 149 0.01 14.41 -18.31
N GLU A 150 0.11 15.24 -19.37
CA GLU A 150 1.14 16.28 -19.46
C GLU A 150 0.98 17.31 -18.34
N GLY A 151 2.10 17.73 -17.75
CA GLY A 151 2.16 18.76 -16.72
C GLY A 151 3.13 18.44 -15.58
N PRO A 152 3.29 19.33 -14.61
CA PRO A 152 4.12 19.07 -13.44
C PRO A 152 3.53 17.94 -12.59
N TYR A 153 4.40 17.23 -11.87
CA TYR A 153 3.98 16.15 -10.96
C TYR A 153 3.02 16.67 -9.89
N ILE A 154 1.90 15.97 -9.70
CA ILE A 154 0.94 16.22 -8.64
C ILE A 154 1.03 15.09 -7.61
N LYS A 155 1.33 15.45 -6.37
CA LYS A 155 1.21 14.54 -5.24
C LYS A 155 -0.27 14.42 -4.88
N LEU A 156 -0.92 13.36 -5.41
CA LEU A 156 -2.35 13.12 -5.19
C LEU A 156 -2.54 12.11 -4.06
N GLY A 157 -3.39 12.46 -3.09
CA GLY A 157 -3.89 11.57 -2.05
C GLY A 157 -5.39 11.35 -2.17
N LEU A 158 -5.88 10.22 -1.69
CA LEU A 158 -7.30 9.91 -1.52
C LEU A 158 -7.61 9.83 -0.02
N ASP A 159 -8.72 10.45 0.40
CA ASP A 159 -9.25 10.33 1.76
C ASP A 159 -10.75 10.02 1.72
N VAL A 160 -11.15 8.92 2.33
CA VAL A 160 -12.52 8.43 2.32
C VAL A 160 -13.13 8.67 3.70
N GLY A 161 -14.08 9.59 3.78
CA GLY A 161 -14.82 9.90 4.99
C GLY A 161 -13.96 10.37 6.18
N GLY A 162 -12.81 11.00 5.92
CA GLY A 162 -11.89 11.44 6.98
C GLY A 162 -11.21 10.28 7.71
N TYR A 163 -11.09 9.11 7.05
CA TYR A 163 -10.56 7.89 7.67
C TYR A 163 -9.14 8.06 8.22
N ARG A 164 -8.27 8.84 7.54
CA ARG A 164 -6.88 9.01 7.98
C ARG A 164 -6.79 9.58 9.40
N ASN A 165 -7.49 10.68 9.66
CA ASN A 165 -7.50 11.31 10.99
C ASN A 165 -8.13 10.38 12.04
N LYS A 166 -9.26 9.76 11.71
CA LYS A 166 -9.91 8.79 12.60
C LYS A 166 -9.00 7.61 12.93
N ARG A 167 -8.26 7.10 11.96
CA ARG A 167 -7.33 5.98 12.16
C ARG A 167 -6.16 6.36 13.06
N GLU A 168 -5.65 7.58 12.95
CA GLU A 168 -4.62 8.13 13.81
C GLU A 168 -5.09 8.22 15.27
N ASP A 169 -6.29 8.75 15.49
CA ASP A 169 -6.91 8.82 16.81
C ASP A 169 -7.11 7.41 17.41
N ASP A 170 -7.63 6.47 16.62
CA ASP A 170 -7.85 5.09 17.02
C ASP A 170 -6.54 4.38 17.40
N LEU A 171 -5.46 4.60 16.65
CA LEU A 171 -4.13 4.04 16.92
C LEU A 171 -3.52 4.64 18.18
N SER A 172 -3.62 5.95 18.37
CA SER A 172 -3.15 6.63 19.58
C SER A 172 -3.90 6.15 20.82
N ALA A 173 -5.22 6.01 20.75
CA ALA A 173 -6.05 5.46 21.82
C ALA A 173 -5.71 3.99 22.11
N LEU A 174 -5.46 3.19 21.07
CA LEU A 174 -5.04 1.80 21.21
C LEU A 174 -3.67 1.70 21.91
N ALA A 175 -2.70 2.53 21.49
CA ALA A 175 -1.36 2.58 22.06
C ALA A 175 -1.41 2.88 23.57
N ARG A 176 -2.16 3.90 23.99
CA ARG A 176 -2.35 4.27 25.39
C ARG A 176 -2.96 3.12 26.19
N ARG A 177 -4.01 2.48 25.68
CA ARG A 177 -4.67 1.35 26.34
C ARG A 177 -3.75 0.13 26.52
N ILE A 178 -2.89 -0.13 25.53
CA ILE A 178 -1.91 -1.22 25.61
C ILE A 178 -0.80 -0.85 26.59
N ALA A 179 -0.33 0.41 26.59
CA ALA A 179 0.66 0.91 27.55
C ALA A 179 0.20 0.71 28.99
N ASP A 180 -1.02 1.10 29.33
CA ASP A 180 -1.62 0.88 30.66
C ASP A 180 -1.62 -0.62 31.04
N ARG A 181 -1.88 -1.49 30.08
CA ARG A 181 -1.84 -2.93 30.30
C ARG A 181 -0.42 -3.42 30.58
N VAL A 182 0.56 -3.00 29.76
CA VAL A 182 1.98 -3.37 29.88
C VAL A 182 2.55 -2.90 31.24
N ILE A 183 2.27 -1.66 31.64
CA ILE A 183 2.68 -1.12 32.93
C ILE A 183 2.10 -1.94 34.07
N ARG A 184 0.81 -2.26 34.01
CA ARG A 184 0.13 -2.99 35.07
C ARG A 184 0.55 -4.45 35.22
N THR A 185 0.91 -5.11 34.08
CA THR A 185 1.19 -6.55 34.07
C THR A 185 2.68 -6.88 34.00
N GLY A 186 3.55 -5.91 33.72
CA GLY A 186 4.96 -6.12 33.45
C GLY A 186 5.28 -6.89 32.17
N CYS A 187 4.25 -7.44 31.49
CA CYS A 187 4.44 -8.24 30.30
C CYS A 187 4.54 -7.37 29.05
N TYR A 188 5.46 -7.71 28.14
CA TYR A 188 5.52 -7.07 26.83
C TYR A 188 4.27 -7.38 25.99
N TYR A 189 3.99 -6.52 25.02
CA TYR A 189 2.89 -6.71 24.09
C TYR A 189 3.36 -6.48 22.65
N GLU A 190 3.14 -7.49 21.79
CA GLU A 190 3.40 -7.39 20.35
C GLU A 190 2.12 -6.95 19.64
N MET A 191 2.22 -5.85 18.91
CA MET A 191 1.12 -5.35 18.09
C MET A 191 1.10 -6.07 16.73
N GLU A 192 0.02 -5.92 16.01
CA GLU A 192 -0.06 -6.45 14.65
C GLU A 192 0.85 -5.67 13.68
N PRO A 193 1.30 -6.31 12.58
CA PRO A 193 2.04 -5.62 11.52
C PRO A 193 1.29 -4.40 10.98
N MET A 194 2.02 -3.31 10.75
CA MET A 194 1.47 -2.04 10.29
C MET A 194 2.50 -1.26 9.47
N ASN A 195 2.02 -0.28 8.71
CA ASN A 195 2.86 0.54 7.86
C ASN A 195 3.77 1.49 8.69
N PRO A 196 4.83 2.09 8.10
CA PRO A 196 5.76 2.97 8.80
C PRO A 196 5.09 4.15 9.50
N TYR A 197 4.10 4.78 8.86
CA TYR A 197 3.38 5.92 9.41
C TYR A 197 2.57 5.53 10.66
N GLU A 198 1.85 4.41 10.63
CA GLU A 198 1.12 3.89 11.79
C GLU A 198 2.04 3.56 12.96
N ARG A 199 3.24 3.00 12.66
CA ARG A 199 4.25 2.76 13.71
C ARG A 199 4.75 4.05 14.33
N HIS A 200 4.94 5.10 13.53
CA HIS A 200 5.33 6.42 14.03
C HIS A 200 4.28 7.00 14.98
N ILE A 201 2.99 6.94 14.64
CA ILE A 201 1.89 7.38 15.53
C ILE A 201 1.97 6.68 16.89
N ILE A 202 2.15 5.36 16.89
CA ILE A 202 2.24 4.58 18.12
C ILE A 202 3.48 4.97 18.92
N HIS A 203 4.65 5.10 18.29
CA HIS A 203 5.86 5.52 18.96
C HIS A 203 5.72 6.91 19.61
N THR A 204 5.09 7.84 18.89
CA THR A 204 4.81 9.20 19.40
C THR A 204 3.87 9.14 20.60
N ALA A 205 2.78 8.38 20.51
CA ALA A 205 1.83 8.25 21.63
C ALA A 205 2.44 7.58 22.87
N ILE A 206 3.35 6.62 22.66
CA ILE A 206 4.04 5.93 23.78
C ILE A 206 5.15 6.79 24.39
N ALA A 207 5.82 7.64 23.60
CA ALA A 207 6.87 8.53 24.12
C ALA A 207 6.36 9.54 25.18
N GLU A 208 5.05 9.80 25.21
CA GLU A 208 4.38 10.66 26.20
C GLU A 208 4.04 9.94 27.50
N ILE A 209 4.25 8.61 27.59
CA ILE A 209 3.80 7.79 28.72
C ILE A 209 5.00 7.22 29.48
N ASP A 210 5.13 7.58 30.77
CA ASP A 210 6.15 7.02 31.63
C ASP A 210 5.89 5.55 31.97
N GLY A 211 6.95 4.77 32.18
CA GLY A 211 6.84 3.37 32.56
C GLY A 211 6.70 2.37 31.41
N VAL A 212 6.69 2.84 30.16
CA VAL A 212 6.64 1.99 28.95
C VAL A 212 7.59 2.52 27.88
N ARG A 213 8.13 1.59 27.08
CA ARG A 213 8.92 1.92 25.89
C ARG A 213 8.42 1.11 24.69
N SER A 214 8.62 1.65 23.50
CA SER A 214 8.23 1.01 22.25
C SER A 214 9.41 0.74 21.34
N GLU A 215 9.40 -0.38 20.64
CA GLU A 215 10.43 -0.80 19.69
C GLU A 215 9.77 -1.38 18.43
N SER A 216 10.27 -1.01 17.23
CA SER A 216 9.81 -1.64 15.98
C SER A 216 10.62 -2.90 15.67
N LYS A 217 9.94 -4.05 15.52
CA LYS A 217 10.52 -5.35 15.21
C LYS A 217 9.95 -5.94 13.91
N GLY A 218 10.70 -6.89 13.33
CA GLY A 218 10.35 -7.53 12.06
C GLY A 218 10.79 -6.73 10.84
N ASP A 219 10.65 -7.34 9.66
CA ASP A 219 11.09 -6.79 8.38
C ASP A 219 9.94 -6.69 7.39
N GLY A 220 10.02 -5.70 6.49
CA GLY A 220 9.05 -5.50 5.42
C GLY A 220 7.60 -5.49 5.91
N PRO A 221 6.69 -6.25 5.27
CA PRO A 221 5.25 -6.27 5.62
C PRO A 221 4.95 -6.85 7.01
N ALA A 222 5.88 -7.61 7.62
CA ALA A 222 5.72 -8.18 8.95
C ALA A 222 6.17 -7.25 10.08
N ARG A 223 6.67 -6.05 9.75
CA ARG A 223 7.20 -5.12 10.74
C ARG A 223 6.08 -4.53 11.60
N HIS A 224 6.28 -4.57 12.92
CA HIS A 224 5.29 -4.20 13.93
C HIS A 224 5.94 -3.49 15.12
N VAL A 225 5.13 -2.95 16.02
CA VAL A 225 5.59 -2.32 17.27
C VAL A 225 5.42 -3.30 18.43
N VAL A 226 6.43 -3.35 19.30
CA VAL A 226 6.41 -4.08 20.56
C VAL A 226 6.55 -3.08 21.71
N LEU A 227 5.68 -3.19 22.71
CA LEU A 227 5.71 -2.37 23.91
C LEU A 227 6.29 -3.17 25.07
N TYR A 228 7.17 -2.56 25.84
CA TYR A 228 7.83 -3.15 27.00
C TYR A 228 7.63 -2.26 28.23
N SER A 229 7.48 -2.86 29.40
CA SER A 229 7.62 -2.14 30.68
C SER A 229 9.06 -1.67 30.83
N THR A 230 9.22 -0.47 31.36
CA THR A 230 10.54 0.04 31.78
C THR A 230 10.85 -0.29 33.23
N ASP A 231 9.87 -0.81 33.98
CA ASP A 231 10.08 -1.27 35.34
C ASP A 231 10.69 -2.68 35.32
N PRO A 232 11.92 -2.89 35.84
CA PRO A 232 12.58 -4.18 35.83
C PRO A 232 11.97 -5.20 36.81
N ASP A 233 11.12 -4.74 37.74
CA ASP A 233 10.53 -5.55 38.82
C ASP A 233 9.02 -5.82 38.61
N ALA A 234 8.44 -5.48 37.46
CA ALA A 234 7.02 -5.66 37.13
C ALA A 234 6.71 -7.02 36.53
#